data_3486a5e42dfb4073fb72398fd87c6fa1
#
_entry.id   3486a5e42dfb4073fb72398fd87c6fa1
#
_cell.length_a   1.000
_cell.length_b   1.000
_cell.length_c   1.000
_cell.angle_alpha   90.00
_cell.angle_beta   90.00
_cell.angle_gamma   90.00
#
_symmetry.space_group_name_H-M   'P 1'
#
loop_
_entity.id
_entity.type
_entity.pdbx_description
1 polymer ?
#
loop_
_entity_poly.entity_id
_entity_poly.type
_entity_poly.pdbx_seq_one_letter_code
_entity_poly.pdbx_strand_id
1 'polypeptide(L)'
;DRTVEVTLASADTEMIYNFTAAIIPKPADGTQADAGKPVGTGPFKFVSYTPQESIILTKNEDYWQNGLPYLDEVKFKIVSGTDTALLELKGGSIDMYPYLTDSQAEELKSTYDIEYAISDVAQALFLNNAEAPFDNEKVRQAVACALNKDEINQFVAGGKSAVINSAMLPTIKNYYVDTNSYNSYNVSRAKQLLAEAGYPNGFDMTIKVPSNYTFHMETAQVVAEQLKAAGINAKIEGIEWSSWLSDVYANRDYQATICALTADLTPSSLLVRFTSGYSKNFVNFSDAEYDKVYAEAQASLDDNVRKEKYAKLQQILAEKEGSVFIQAAALLVAKNKGLAGYKFYPVYVQDMSTVYYIKK
;
A
#
# COMPACT_ATOMS: atom_id res chain seq x y z
N ASP A 1 -21.97 -12.24 30.74
CA ASP A 1 -22.34 -12.39 29.36
C ASP A 1 -21.09 -12.19 28.48
N ARG A 2 -20.92 -13.01 27.44
CA ARG A 2 -19.77 -12.97 26.54
C ARG A 2 -20.19 -12.62 25.11
N THR A 3 -21.42 -12.17 24.93
CA THR A 3 -21.97 -11.79 23.63
C THR A 3 -21.88 -10.28 23.45
N VAL A 4 -21.40 -9.85 22.30
CA VAL A 4 -21.45 -8.45 21.86
C VAL A 4 -22.42 -8.39 20.69
N GLU A 5 -23.44 -7.54 20.79
CA GLU A 5 -24.38 -7.25 19.71
C GLU A 5 -24.09 -5.86 19.14
N VAL A 6 -23.94 -5.78 17.82
CA VAL A 6 -23.71 -4.52 17.11
C VAL A 6 -24.86 -4.28 16.14
N THR A 7 -25.62 -3.20 16.38
CA THR A 7 -26.70 -2.77 15.49
C THR A 7 -26.21 -1.64 14.60
N LEU A 8 -26.29 -1.84 13.29
CA LEU A 8 -25.90 -0.84 12.31
C LEU A 8 -27.09 0.06 11.94
N ALA A 9 -26.81 1.33 11.65
CA ALA A 9 -27.82 2.28 11.18
C ALA A 9 -28.32 1.97 9.75
N SER A 10 -27.47 1.33 8.95
CA SER A 10 -27.77 0.84 7.60
C SER A 10 -27.03 -0.46 7.34
N ALA A 11 -27.47 -1.23 6.34
CA ALA A 11 -26.76 -2.45 5.95
C ALA A 11 -25.34 -2.12 5.49
N ASP A 12 -24.37 -2.79 6.08
CA ASP A 12 -22.95 -2.70 5.73
C ASP A 12 -22.33 -4.11 5.80
N THR A 13 -22.09 -4.69 4.64
CA THR A 13 -21.55 -6.04 4.51
C THR A 13 -20.04 -6.10 4.77
N GLU A 14 -19.36 -4.96 4.82
CA GLU A 14 -17.94 -4.84 5.10
C GLU A 14 -17.65 -4.51 6.57
N MET A 15 -18.69 -4.26 7.38
CA MET A 15 -18.57 -3.97 8.82
C MET A 15 -17.76 -5.02 9.58
N ILE A 16 -17.79 -6.29 9.16
CA ILE A 16 -17.05 -7.38 9.79
C ILE A 16 -15.54 -7.10 9.85
N TYR A 17 -14.98 -6.39 8.88
CA TYR A 17 -13.56 -6.02 8.84
C TYR A 17 -13.20 -5.00 9.93
N ASN A 18 -14.15 -4.23 10.44
CA ASN A 18 -13.96 -3.28 11.54
C ASN A 18 -13.72 -3.98 12.90
N PHE A 19 -14.06 -5.27 13.02
CA PHE A 19 -13.75 -6.05 14.23
C PHE A 19 -12.26 -6.38 14.39
N THR A 20 -11.42 -5.97 13.47
CA THR A 20 -9.95 -5.97 13.63
C THR A 20 -9.45 -4.81 14.48
N ALA A 21 -10.33 -3.90 14.91
CA ALA A 21 -9.99 -2.80 15.81
C ALA A 21 -9.48 -3.31 17.18
N ALA A 22 -8.55 -2.56 17.78
CA ALA A 22 -8.02 -2.90 19.07
C ALA A 22 -9.10 -2.89 20.16
N ILE A 23 -9.13 -3.94 20.99
CA ILE A 23 -10.01 -4.02 22.15
C ILE A 23 -9.25 -3.44 23.35
N ILE A 24 -9.78 -2.38 23.93
CA ILE A 24 -9.22 -1.68 25.09
C ILE A 24 -10.22 -1.67 26.25
N PRO A 25 -9.76 -1.70 27.53
CA PRO A 25 -10.65 -1.60 28.66
C PRO A 25 -11.30 -0.21 28.72
N LYS A 26 -12.58 -0.16 29.10
CA LYS A 26 -13.23 1.09 29.45
C LYS A 26 -12.79 1.46 30.87
N PRO A 27 -12.18 2.64 31.11
CA PRO A 27 -11.85 3.10 32.47
C PRO A 27 -13.12 3.20 33.35
N ALA A 28 -12.98 2.80 34.63
CA ALA A 28 -14.11 2.75 35.56
C ALA A 28 -14.72 4.13 35.84
N ASP A 29 -13.93 5.19 35.74
CA ASP A 29 -14.32 6.59 35.93
C ASP A 29 -14.89 7.26 34.66
N GLY A 30 -14.96 6.52 33.53
CA GLY A 30 -15.47 7.02 32.27
C GLY A 30 -14.50 7.93 31.48
N THR A 31 -13.26 8.05 31.92
CA THR A 31 -12.20 8.76 31.18
C THR A 31 -11.75 7.99 29.93
N GLN A 32 -10.87 8.57 29.14
CA GLN A 32 -10.21 7.83 28.05
C GLN A 32 -9.13 6.90 28.62
N ALA A 33 -8.89 5.78 27.94
CA ALA A 33 -7.77 4.89 28.25
C ALA A 33 -6.44 5.66 28.16
N ASP A 34 -5.53 5.41 29.11
CA ASP A 34 -4.21 6.03 29.14
C ASP A 34 -3.36 5.52 27.96
N ALA A 35 -3.14 6.37 26.97
CA ALA A 35 -2.29 6.05 25.82
C ALA A 35 -0.81 5.81 26.19
N GLY A 36 -0.36 6.32 27.33
CA GLY A 36 0.99 6.09 27.86
C GLY A 36 1.15 4.73 28.55
N LYS A 37 0.04 4.06 28.86
CA LYS A 37 0.01 2.72 29.48
C LYS A 37 -1.05 1.85 28.83
N PRO A 38 -0.88 1.50 27.55
CA PRO A 38 -1.89 0.76 26.79
C PRO A 38 -2.12 -0.63 27.41
N VAL A 39 -3.40 -0.99 27.57
CA VAL A 39 -3.85 -2.30 27.98
C VAL A 39 -4.71 -2.88 26.88
N GLY A 40 -4.45 -4.11 26.49
CA GLY A 40 -5.17 -4.79 25.43
C GLY A 40 -5.31 -6.29 25.68
N THR A 41 -5.83 -7.01 24.69
CA THR A 41 -6.02 -8.47 24.74
C THR A 41 -4.96 -9.24 23.95
N GLY A 42 -3.89 -8.57 23.51
CA GLY A 42 -2.84 -9.12 22.68
C GLY A 42 -1.90 -10.09 23.37
N PRO A 43 -1.00 -10.72 22.59
CA PRO A 43 -0.06 -11.74 23.10
C PRO A 43 1.04 -11.14 24.02
N PHE A 44 1.23 -9.84 23.97
CA PHE A 44 2.23 -9.16 24.78
C PHE A 44 1.60 -8.01 25.58
N LYS A 45 2.15 -7.75 26.76
CA LYS A 45 1.81 -6.64 27.65
C LYS A 45 2.84 -5.52 27.49
N PHE A 46 2.38 -4.28 27.48
CA PHE A 46 3.23 -3.10 27.40
C PHE A 46 4.09 -2.94 28.68
N VAL A 47 5.37 -2.67 28.48
CA VAL A 47 6.32 -2.39 29.57
C VAL A 47 6.73 -0.92 29.56
N SER A 48 7.29 -0.46 28.43
CA SER A 48 7.76 0.92 28.31
C SER A 48 7.82 1.41 26.87
N TYR A 49 7.74 2.72 26.73
CA TYR A 49 8.02 3.44 25.49
C TYR A 49 8.99 4.58 25.78
N THR A 50 10.15 4.53 25.15
CA THR A 50 11.11 5.62 25.11
C THR A 50 11.05 6.28 23.74
N PRO A 51 10.55 7.53 23.63
CA PRO A 51 10.42 8.21 22.35
C PRO A 51 11.73 8.20 21.54
N GLN A 52 11.64 7.91 20.26
CA GLN A 52 12.76 7.83 19.30
C GLN A 52 13.80 6.72 19.62
N GLU A 53 13.55 5.86 20.60
CA GLU A 53 14.46 4.79 20.99
C GLU A 53 13.81 3.41 20.87
N SER A 54 12.79 3.10 21.67
CA SER A 54 12.23 1.75 21.68
C SER A 54 10.86 1.64 22.35
N ILE A 55 10.15 0.55 21.98
CA ILE A 55 9.00 0.02 22.71
C ILE A 55 9.38 -1.36 23.23
N ILE A 56 9.15 -1.62 24.52
CA ILE A 56 9.40 -2.91 25.16
C ILE A 56 8.07 -3.54 25.55
N LEU A 57 7.90 -4.79 25.17
CA LEU A 57 6.73 -5.60 25.45
C LEU A 57 7.18 -6.90 26.11
N THR A 58 6.44 -7.36 27.12
CA THR A 58 6.66 -8.66 27.76
C THR A 58 5.51 -9.62 27.47
N LYS A 59 5.78 -10.91 27.56
CA LYS A 59 4.80 -11.98 27.37
C LYS A 59 3.53 -11.76 28.21
N ASN A 60 2.38 -11.99 27.59
CA ASN A 60 1.10 -12.07 28.28
C ASN A 60 0.80 -13.52 28.64
N GLU A 61 1.06 -13.92 29.88
CA GLU A 61 0.80 -15.29 30.36
C GLU A 61 -0.69 -15.65 30.33
N ASP A 62 -1.57 -14.65 30.33
CA ASP A 62 -3.02 -14.83 30.26
C ASP A 62 -3.56 -14.73 28.82
N TYR A 63 -2.68 -14.86 27.81
CA TYR A 63 -3.12 -14.75 26.43
C TYR A 63 -4.11 -15.86 26.07
N TRP A 64 -5.18 -15.49 25.37
CA TRP A 64 -6.31 -16.38 25.10
C TRP A 64 -5.98 -17.56 24.16
N GLN A 65 -4.90 -17.46 23.37
CA GLN A 65 -4.40 -18.60 22.58
C GLN A 65 -3.37 -19.40 23.39
N ASN A 66 -3.73 -20.62 23.72
CA ASN A 66 -2.90 -21.51 24.51
C ASN A 66 -1.52 -21.76 23.86
N GLY A 67 -0.47 -21.65 24.64
CA GLY A 67 0.91 -21.90 24.20
C GLY A 67 1.58 -20.73 23.48
N LEU A 68 0.88 -19.63 23.29
CA LEU A 68 1.43 -18.38 22.71
C LEU A 68 1.45 -17.25 23.75
N PRO A 69 2.31 -16.23 23.54
CA PRO A 69 3.42 -16.18 22.61
C PRO A 69 4.60 -17.07 23.02
N TYR A 70 5.52 -17.35 22.08
CA TYR A 70 6.73 -18.12 22.39
C TYR A 70 7.83 -17.28 23.03
N LEU A 71 7.97 -16.01 22.62
CA LEU A 71 8.98 -15.10 23.14
C LEU A 71 8.55 -14.55 24.49
N ASP A 72 9.50 -14.38 25.42
CA ASP A 72 9.26 -13.77 26.73
C ASP A 72 9.23 -12.23 26.64
N GLU A 73 9.99 -11.66 25.73
CA GLU A 73 10.10 -10.20 25.51
C GLU A 73 10.25 -9.90 24.01
N VAL A 74 9.67 -8.78 23.59
CA VAL A 74 9.87 -8.18 22.27
C VAL A 74 10.26 -6.72 22.44
N LYS A 75 11.39 -6.33 21.86
CA LYS A 75 11.84 -4.94 21.80
C LYS A 75 11.73 -4.43 20.35
N PHE A 76 10.84 -3.47 20.12
CA PHE A 76 10.82 -2.71 18.88
C PHE A 76 11.76 -1.52 19.01
N LYS A 77 12.83 -1.52 18.23
CA LYS A 77 13.81 -0.44 18.20
C LYS A 77 13.39 0.59 17.15
N ILE A 78 13.29 1.86 17.53
CA ILE A 78 12.94 2.95 16.62
C ILE A 78 14.23 3.48 16.01
N VAL A 79 14.39 3.32 14.69
CA VAL A 79 15.62 3.67 13.98
C VAL A 79 15.32 4.71 12.92
N SER A 80 16.09 5.79 12.90
CA SER A 80 15.97 6.84 11.88
C SER A 80 16.78 6.49 10.63
N GLY A 81 16.10 5.87 9.66
CA GLY A 81 16.67 5.57 8.35
C GLY A 81 17.14 4.12 8.16
N THR A 82 17.04 3.68 6.92
CA THR A 82 17.34 2.31 6.48
C THR A 82 18.80 1.92 6.68
N ASP A 83 19.74 2.81 6.42
CA ASP A 83 21.17 2.50 6.56
C ASP A 83 21.55 2.21 8.02
N THR A 84 21.01 2.97 8.96
CA THR A 84 21.19 2.73 10.40
C THR A 84 20.58 1.38 10.79
N ALA A 85 19.38 1.07 10.31
CA ALA A 85 18.73 -0.22 10.58
C ALA A 85 19.57 -1.41 10.06
N LEU A 86 20.19 -1.28 8.88
CA LEU A 86 21.09 -2.30 8.33
C LEU A 86 22.37 -2.49 9.17
N LEU A 87 22.95 -1.41 9.66
CA LEU A 87 24.11 -1.48 10.55
C LEU A 87 23.76 -2.18 11.86
N GLU A 88 22.58 -1.87 12.43
CA GLU A 88 22.07 -2.48 13.64
C GLU A 88 21.82 -3.99 13.44
N LEU A 89 21.24 -4.39 12.30
CA LEU A 89 21.01 -5.79 11.94
C LEU A 89 22.36 -6.52 11.80
N LYS A 90 23.29 -5.96 11.03
CA LYS A 90 24.64 -6.54 10.81
C LYS A 90 25.45 -6.61 12.12
N GLY A 91 25.26 -5.64 12.99
CA GLY A 91 25.88 -5.60 14.32
C GLY A 91 25.22 -6.54 15.34
N GLY A 92 24.10 -7.18 15.00
CA GLY A 92 23.39 -8.10 15.89
C GLY A 92 22.63 -7.42 17.04
N SER A 93 22.39 -6.10 16.95
CA SER A 93 21.60 -5.36 17.93
C SER A 93 20.10 -5.40 17.65
N ILE A 94 19.69 -5.87 16.47
CA ILE A 94 18.33 -6.29 16.13
C ILE A 94 18.38 -7.65 15.41
N ASP A 95 17.33 -8.43 15.57
CA ASP A 95 17.25 -9.80 15.02
C ASP A 95 16.46 -9.87 13.71
N MET A 96 15.66 -8.85 13.44
CA MET A 96 14.79 -8.79 12.28
C MET A 96 14.62 -7.34 11.83
N TYR A 97 14.60 -7.13 10.50
CA TYR A 97 14.31 -5.85 9.89
C TYR A 97 13.35 -6.03 8.71
N PRO A 98 12.12 -5.48 8.77
CA PRO A 98 11.22 -5.34 7.63
C PRO A 98 11.62 -4.12 6.79
N TYR A 99 11.11 -3.99 5.56
CA TYR A 99 11.30 -2.86 4.65
C TYR A 99 12.67 -2.79 3.95
N LEU A 100 13.24 -3.94 3.63
CA LEU A 100 14.42 -3.98 2.77
C LEU A 100 14.09 -3.52 1.35
N THR A 101 15.05 -2.85 0.71
CA THR A 101 15.08 -2.77 -0.75
C THR A 101 15.57 -4.11 -1.33
N ASP A 102 15.36 -4.33 -2.63
CA ASP A 102 15.84 -5.54 -3.29
C ASP A 102 17.38 -5.66 -3.21
N SER A 103 18.11 -4.58 -3.44
CA SER A 103 19.57 -4.56 -3.33
C SER A 103 20.07 -4.91 -1.93
N GLN A 104 19.40 -4.43 -0.89
CA GLN A 104 19.73 -4.75 0.50
C GLN A 104 19.45 -6.22 0.82
N ALA A 105 18.34 -6.76 0.31
CA ALA A 105 17.99 -8.18 0.47
C ALA A 105 19.05 -9.08 -0.21
N GLU A 106 19.50 -8.72 -1.41
CA GLU A 106 20.56 -9.44 -2.12
C GLU A 106 21.91 -9.41 -1.35
N GLU A 107 22.27 -8.28 -0.75
CA GLU A 107 23.46 -8.16 0.10
C GLU A 107 23.39 -9.07 1.33
N LEU A 108 22.22 -9.19 1.94
CA LEU A 108 22.03 -9.88 3.22
C LEU A 108 21.75 -11.38 3.10
N LYS A 109 21.32 -11.89 1.93
CA LYS A 109 20.83 -13.28 1.75
C LYS A 109 21.82 -14.39 2.14
N SER A 110 23.12 -14.12 2.15
CA SER A 110 24.13 -15.09 2.58
C SER A 110 24.13 -15.27 4.12
N THR A 111 23.80 -14.23 4.86
CA THR A 111 23.90 -14.18 6.33
C THR A 111 22.55 -14.31 7.02
N TYR A 112 21.49 -13.77 6.43
CA TYR A 112 20.13 -13.74 6.98
C TYR A 112 19.18 -14.55 6.10
N ASP A 113 18.06 -14.98 6.69
CA ASP A 113 16.92 -15.47 5.95
C ASP A 113 16.15 -14.26 5.40
N ILE A 114 15.96 -14.24 4.09
CA ILE A 114 15.16 -13.21 3.42
C ILE A 114 13.82 -13.80 3.03
N GLU A 115 12.77 -13.26 3.58
CA GLU A 115 11.39 -13.62 3.25
C GLU A 115 10.67 -12.43 2.61
N TYR A 116 9.67 -12.69 1.77
CA TYR A 116 8.84 -11.63 1.20
C TYR A 116 7.43 -12.12 0.90
N ALA A 117 6.50 -11.18 0.92
CA ALA A 117 5.13 -11.37 0.44
C ALA A 117 4.60 -10.06 -0.15
N ILE A 118 3.55 -10.15 -0.97
CA ILE A 118 2.84 -8.97 -1.42
C ILE A 118 2.18 -8.31 -0.21
N SER A 119 2.45 -7.01 -0.05
CA SER A 119 1.92 -6.20 1.03
C SER A 119 0.53 -5.61 0.70
N ASP A 120 0.05 -4.75 1.58
CA ASP A 120 -1.18 -3.97 1.44
C ASP A 120 -1.00 -2.65 0.67
N VAL A 121 0.11 -2.48 -0.03
CA VAL A 121 0.51 -1.23 -0.68
C VAL A 121 0.34 -1.30 -2.19
N ALA A 122 -0.56 -0.46 -2.74
CA ALA A 122 -0.77 -0.27 -4.18
C ALA A 122 -0.03 0.99 -4.66
N GLN A 123 1.08 0.82 -5.38
CA GLN A 123 1.84 1.90 -5.98
C GLN A 123 1.29 2.27 -7.35
N ALA A 124 1.19 3.57 -7.62
CA ALA A 124 0.74 4.10 -8.90
C ALA A 124 1.44 5.41 -9.27
N LEU A 125 1.44 5.71 -10.56
CA LEU A 125 1.56 7.06 -11.07
C LEU A 125 0.16 7.67 -11.06
N PHE A 126 -0.13 8.45 -10.02
CA PHE A 126 -1.39 9.17 -9.88
C PHE A 126 -1.37 10.40 -10.76
N LEU A 127 -2.39 10.54 -11.59
CA LEU A 127 -2.57 11.64 -12.52
C LEU A 127 -3.70 12.55 -12.02
N ASN A 128 -3.51 13.86 -12.05
CA ASN A 128 -4.57 14.79 -11.70
C ASN A 128 -5.56 14.93 -12.86
N ASN A 129 -6.69 14.23 -12.77
CA ASN A 129 -7.68 14.18 -13.84
C ASN A 129 -8.42 15.51 -14.08
N ALA A 130 -8.23 16.52 -13.23
CA ALA A 130 -8.78 17.85 -13.43
C ALA A 130 -7.81 18.82 -14.13
N GLU A 131 -6.54 18.42 -14.33
CA GLU A 131 -5.48 19.26 -14.88
C GLU A 131 -5.05 18.78 -16.26
N ALA A 132 -4.89 19.71 -17.21
CA ALA A 132 -4.31 19.39 -18.50
C ALA A 132 -2.84 18.93 -18.34
N PRO A 133 -2.40 17.93 -19.12
CA PRO A 133 -3.13 17.24 -20.16
C PRO A 133 -3.93 16.01 -19.68
N PHE A 134 -3.97 15.73 -18.35
CA PHE A 134 -4.54 14.49 -17.79
C PHE A 134 -6.06 14.52 -17.60
N ASP A 135 -6.71 15.66 -17.88
CA ASP A 135 -8.17 15.74 -18.07
C ASP A 135 -8.64 14.96 -19.30
N ASN A 136 -7.73 14.68 -20.25
CA ASN A 136 -8.01 13.87 -21.44
C ASN A 136 -7.70 12.38 -21.19
N GLU A 137 -8.73 11.52 -21.30
CA GLU A 137 -8.60 10.07 -21.12
C GLU A 137 -7.54 9.43 -22.05
N LYS A 138 -7.47 9.87 -23.33
CA LYS A 138 -6.48 9.32 -24.26
C LYS A 138 -5.05 9.61 -23.86
N VAL A 139 -4.80 10.75 -23.19
CA VAL A 139 -3.47 11.07 -22.64
C VAL A 139 -3.14 10.13 -21.49
N ARG A 140 -4.08 9.85 -20.58
CA ARG A 140 -3.87 8.91 -19.49
C ARG A 140 -3.61 7.49 -20.00
N GLN A 141 -4.40 7.03 -20.97
CA GLN A 141 -4.18 5.74 -21.64
C GLN A 141 -2.83 5.69 -22.36
N ALA A 142 -2.39 6.80 -22.99
CA ALA A 142 -1.08 6.88 -23.61
C ALA A 142 0.06 6.74 -22.60
N VAL A 143 -0.06 7.39 -21.45
CA VAL A 143 0.92 7.25 -20.35
C VAL A 143 1.00 5.79 -19.90
N ALA A 144 -0.14 5.11 -19.71
CA ALA A 144 -0.17 3.69 -19.34
C ALA A 144 0.51 2.81 -20.42
N CYS A 145 0.16 3.01 -21.69
CA CYS A 145 0.77 2.28 -22.82
C CYS A 145 2.29 2.54 -22.97
N ALA A 146 2.81 3.66 -22.43
CA ALA A 146 4.24 3.96 -22.48
C ALA A 146 5.05 3.24 -21.40
N LEU A 147 4.40 2.62 -20.39
CA LEU A 147 5.07 2.03 -19.24
C LEU A 147 5.13 0.49 -19.31
N ASN A 148 6.34 -0.05 -19.32
CA ASN A 148 6.60 -1.47 -19.12
C ASN A 148 6.67 -1.77 -17.61
N LYS A 149 5.52 -2.14 -17.04
CA LYS A 149 5.38 -2.37 -15.59
C LYS A 149 6.20 -3.57 -15.10
N ASP A 150 6.40 -4.59 -15.94
CA ASP A 150 7.24 -5.74 -15.60
C ASP A 150 8.70 -5.32 -15.46
N GLU A 151 9.19 -4.46 -16.36
CA GLU A 151 10.53 -3.90 -16.28
C GLU A 151 10.69 -3.00 -15.06
N ILE A 152 9.69 -2.15 -14.75
CA ILE A 152 9.69 -1.34 -13.52
C ILE A 152 9.80 -2.25 -12.30
N ASN A 153 8.96 -3.29 -12.20
CA ASN A 153 8.99 -4.26 -11.10
C ASN A 153 10.37 -4.96 -11.01
N GLN A 154 10.95 -5.34 -12.16
CA GLN A 154 12.25 -5.98 -12.18
C GLN A 154 13.36 -5.06 -11.63
N PHE A 155 13.36 -3.77 -12.03
CA PHE A 155 14.38 -2.81 -11.57
C PHE A 155 14.23 -2.39 -10.12
N VAL A 156 12.98 -2.18 -9.66
CA VAL A 156 12.73 -1.57 -8.35
C VAL A 156 12.53 -2.61 -7.26
N ALA A 157 12.01 -3.79 -7.60
CA ALA A 157 11.63 -4.82 -6.64
C ALA A 157 12.22 -6.21 -6.95
N GLY A 158 13.16 -6.32 -7.90
CA GLY A 158 13.75 -7.60 -8.30
C GLY A 158 12.70 -8.62 -8.79
N GLY A 159 11.59 -8.15 -9.36
CA GLY A 159 10.47 -8.98 -9.80
C GLY A 159 9.58 -9.55 -8.68
N LYS A 160 9.77 -9.11 -7.43
CA LYS A 160 9.08 -9.68 -6.25
C LYS A 160 7.71 -9.07 -5.98
N SER A 161 7.44 -7.86 -6.50
CA SER A 161 6.11 -7.23 -6.44
C SER A 161 5.14 -7.87 -7.44
N ALA A 162 3.85 -7.69 -7.26
CA ALA A 162 2.86 -8.09 -8.26
C ALA A 162 2.45 -6.88 -9.13
N VAL A 163 2.57 -7.01 -10.44
CA VAL A 163 2.05 -5.97 -11.36
C VAL A 163 0.54 -5.90 -11.25
N ILE A 164 0.01 -4.68 -11.13
CA ILE A 164 -1.43 -4.41 -11.07
C ILE A 164 -1.81 -3.28 -12.03
N ASN A 165 -3.07 -3.27 -12.46
CA ASN A 165 -3.62 -2.21 -13.31
C ASN A 165 -4.96 -1.65 -12.79
N SER A 166 -5.22 -1.77 -11.50
CA SER A 166 -6.42 -1.22 -10.86
C SER A 166 -6.21 -1.00 -9.36
N ALA A 167 -7.16 -0.35 -8.72
CA ALA A 167 -7.17 -0.07 -7.29
C ALA A 167 -7.62 -1.30 -6.45
N MET A 168 -7.08 -2.48 -6.75
CA MET A 168 -7.34 -3.70 -5.99
C MET A 168 -6.07 -4.52 -5.89
N LEU A 169 -5.83 -5.11 -4.71
CA LEU A 169 -4.64 -5.92 -4.46
C LEU A 169 -4.90 -7.40 -4.69
N PRO A 170 -3.95 -8.17 -5.26
CA PRO A 170 -4.08 -9.61 -5.41
C PRO A 170 -4.25 -10.37 -4.09
N THR A 171 -3.88 -9.76 -2.95
CA THR A 171 -4.10 -10.31 -1.61
C THR A 171 -5.57 -10.39 -1.23
N ILE A 172 -6.43 -9.56 -1.84
CA ILE A 172 -7.91 -9.59 -1.67
C ILE A 172 -8.52 -10.56 -2.69
N LYS A 173 -8.10 -11.81 -2.64
CA LYS A 173 -8.32 -12.88 -3.64
C LYS A 173 -9.75 -13.02 -4.15
N ASN A 174 -10.74 -12.81 -3.28
CA ASN A 174 -12.15 -13.05 -3.62
C ASN A 174 -12.74 -11.97 -4.53
N TYR A 175 -12.11 -10.81 -4.62
CA TYR A 175 -12.61 -9.62 -5.32
C TYR A 175 -11.63 -9.09 -6.38
N TYR A 176 -10.36 -9.52 -6.33
CA TYR A 176 -9.37 -9.14 -7.33
C TYR A 176 -9.68 -9.75 -8.69
N VAL A 177 -9.55 -8.94 -9.75
CA VAL A 177 -9.53 -9.40 -11.13
C VAL A 177 -8.28 -8.87 -11.82
N ASP A 178 -7.68 -9.69 -12.67
CA ASP A 178 -6.54 -9.27 -13.47
C ASP A 178 -7.00 -8.35 -14.60
N THR A 179 -6.54 -7.12 -14.56
CA THR A 179 -6.80 -6.07 -15.56
C THR A 179 -5.55 -5.64 -16.33
N ASN A 180 -4.46 -6.40 -16.24
CA ASN A 180 -3.17 -6.02 -16.84
C ASN A 180 -3.17 -6.01 -18.38
N SER A 181 -4.18 -6.60 -19.03
CA SER A 181 -4.35 -6.54 -20.47
C SER A 181 -4.86 -5.20 -20.99
N TYR A 182 -5.49 -4.36 -20.13
CA TYR A 182 -5.94 -3.02 -20.51
C TYR A 182 -4.74 -2.09 -20.66
N ASN A 183 -4.73 -1.28 -21.72
CA ASN A 183 -3.68 -0.29 -21.99
C ASN A 183 -2.26 -0.83 -21.76
N SER A 184 -2.03 -2.10 -22.14
CA SER A 184 -0.74 -2.78 -21.96
C SER A 184 0.38 -2.07 -22.73
N TYR A 185 1.63 -2.30 -22.31
CA TYR A 185 2.82 -1.66 -22.87
C TYR A 185 2.88 -1.73 -24.39
N ASN A 186 2.80 -0.57 -25.03
CA ASN A 186 2.88 -0.39 -26.48
C ASN A 186 3.19 1.07 -26.81
N VAL A 187 4.46 1.39 -27.00
CA VAL A 187 4.92 2.75 -27.31
C VAL A 187 4.30 3.32 -28.60
N SER A 188 4.08 2.48 -29.60
CA SER A 188 3.45 2.93 -30.85
C SER A 188 1.99 3.34 -30.62
N ARG A 189 1.26 2.59 -29.79
CA ARG A 189 -0.10 2.95 -29.37
C ARG A 189 -0.12 4.21 -28.53
N ALA A 190 0.85 4.36 -27.61
CA ALA A 190 1.00 5.57 -26.81
C ALA A 190 1.13 6.83 -27.70
N LYS A 191 2.03 6.79 -28.70
CA LYS A 191 2.21 7.90 -29.66
C LYS A 191 0.95 8.19 -30.47
N GLN A 192 0.24 7.15 -30.90
CA GLN A 192 -1.03 7.30 -31.61
C GLN A 192 -2.07 8.02 -30.73
N LEU A 193 -2.25 7.57 -29.48
CA LEU A 193 -3.19 8.18 -28.55
C LEU A 193 -2.85 9.64 -28.24
N LEU A 194 -1.55 9.95 -28.08
CA LEU A 194 -1.09 11.33 -27.90
C LEU A 194 -1.42 12.21 -29.12
N ALA A 195 -1.16 11.72 -30.33
CA ALA A 195 -1.50 12.45 -31.53
C ALA A 195 -3.02 12.71 -31.66
N GLU A 196 -3.84 11.68 -31.36
CA GLU A 196 -5.30 11.81 -31.33
C GLU A 196 -5.80 12.80 -30.26
N ALA A 197 -5.05 12.96 -29.17
CA ALA A 197 -5.33 13.89 -28.08
C ALA A 197 -4.80 15.31 -28.33
N GLY A 198 -4.12 15.55 -29.48
CA GLY A 198 -3.56 16.87 -29.82
C GLY A 198 -2.10 17.09 -29.39
N TYR A 199 -1.41 16.03 -28.95
CA TYR A 199 0.00 16.05 -28.52
C TYR A 199 0.90 15.20 -29.42
N PRO A 200 0.97 15.42 -30.76
CA PRO A 200 1.72 14.56 -31.68
C PRO A 200 3.23 14.54 -31.42
N ASN A 201 3.76 15.56 -30.73
CA ASN A 201 5.17 15.69 -30.37
C ASN A 201 5.43 15.39 -28.89
N GLY A 202 4.42 14.89 -28.17
CA GLY A 202 4.49 14.70 -26.73
C GLY A 202 4.30 16.00 -25.94
N PHE A 203 4.70 16.00 -24.68
CA PHE A 203 4.59 17.15 -23.76
C PHE A 203 5.55 17.02 -22.58
N ASP A 204 5.74 18.14 -21.87
CA ASP A 204 6.51 18.17 -20.64
C ASP A 204 5.57 18.06 -19.43
N MET A 205 5.98 17.31 -18.39
CA MET A 205 5.24 17.16 -17.14
C MET A 205 6.17 17.13 -15.93
N THR A 206 5.60 17.40 -14.75
CA THR A 206 6.28 17.23 -13.48
C THR A 206 5.67 16.09 -12.67
N ILE A 207 6.53 15.22 -12.14
CA ILE A 207 6.15 14.16 -11.21
C ILE A 207 6.64 14.54 -9.82
N LYS A 208 5.75 14.97 -8.93
CA LYS A 208 6.05 15.22 -7.51
C LYS A 208 6.17 13.86 -6.79
N VAL A 209 7.25 13.66 -6.03
CA VAL A 209 7.50 12.38 -5.36
C VAL A 209 7.94 12.64 -3.92
N PRO A 210 7.38 11.95 -2.91
CA PRO A 210 7.86 12.10 -1.53
C PRO A 210 9.29 11.55 -1.41
N SER A 211 10.26 12.46 -1.18
CA SER A 211 11.70 12.22 -1.29
C SER A 211 12.27 11.26 -0.24
N ASN A 212 11.58 11.10 0.88
CA ASN A 212 11.97 10.19 1.96
C ASN A 212 11.60 8.72 1.70
N TYR A 213 10.93 8.41 0.57
CA TYR A 213 10.60 7.04 0.17
C TYR A 213 11.41 6.63 -1.06
N THR A 214 12.56 5.99 -0.84
CA THR A 214 13.47 5.52 -1.90
C THR A 214 12.75 4.70 -2.97
N PHE A 215 11.85 3.80 -2.56
CA PHE A 215 11.05 2.97 -3.47
C PHE A 215 10.23 3.80 -4.47
N HIS A 216 9.65 4.92 -4.06
CA HIS A 216 8.90 5.80 -4.97
C HIS A 216 9.83 6.62 -5.87
N MET A 217 10.96 7.06 -5.33
CA MET A 217 11.97 7.80 -6.11
C MET A 217 12.60 6.94 -7.21
N GLU A 218 12.96 5.71 -6.92
CA GLU A 218 13.48 4.74 -7.89
C GLU A 218 12.45 4.43 -8.99
N THR A 219 11.19 4.18 -8.59
CA THR A 219 10.08 4.00 -9.55
C THR A 219 9.93 5.21 -10.47
N ALA A 220 10.01 6.43 -9.92
CA ALA A 220 9.89 7.65 -10.71
C ALA A 220 11.01 7.80 -11.76
N GLN A 221 12.22 7.39 -11.43
CA GLN A 221 13.34 7.42 -12.37
C GLN A 221 13.11 6.48 -13.57
N VAL A 222 12.67 5.26 -13.33
CA VAL A 222 12.37 4.30 -14.41
C VAL A 222 11.18 4.78 -15.24
N VAL A 223 10.10 5.26 -14.60
CA VAL A 223 8.93 5.82 -15.27
C VAL A 223 9.30 6.99 -16.16
N ALA A 224 10.07 7.96 -15.64
CA ALA A 224 10.49 9.12 -16.41
C ALA A 224 11.34 8.73 -17.64
N GLU A 225 12.19 7.73 -17.53
CA GLU A 225 12.99 7.23 -18.65
C GLU A 225 12.12 6.56 -19.72
N GLN A 226 11.19 5.69 -19.30
CA GLN A 226 10.30 5.00 -20.24
C GLN A 226 9.36 5.96 -21.00
N LEU A 227 8.85 7.00 -20.32
CA LEU A 227 7.96 8.01 -20.91
C LEU A 227 8.61 8.76 -22.09
N LYS A 228 9.93 8.92 -22.10
CA LYS A 228 10.67 9.56 -23.21
C LYS A 228 10.45 8.87 -24.55
N ALA A 229 10.29 7.54 -24.55
CA ALA A 229 10.03 6.77 -25.76
C ALA A 229 8.72 7.17 -26.45
N ALA A 230 7.75 7.68 -25.70
CA ALA A 230 6.48 8.21 -26.22
C ALA A 230 6.54 9.72 -26.52
N GLY A 231 7.65 10.41 -26.21
CA GLY A 231 7.81 11.86 -26.36
C GLY A 231 7.37 12.65 -25.13
N ILE A 232 7.15 11.99 -24.00
CA ILE A 232 6.78 12.68 -22.73
C ILE A 232 8.05 12.91 -21.91
N ASN A 233 8.35 14.20 -21.63
CA ASN A 233 9.47 14.58 -20.80
C ASN A 233 9.02 14.79 -19.36
N ALA A 234 9.28 13.84 -18.49
CA ALA A 234 8.92 13.91 -17.09
C ALA A 234 10.08 14.44 -16.23
N LYS A 235 9.87 15.58 -15.57
CA LYS A 235 10.77 16.10 -14.55
C LYS A 235 10.36 15.55 -13.20
N ILE A 236 11.30 14.93 -12.48
CA ILE A 236 11.06 14.46 -11.11
C ILE A 236 11.34 15.60 -10.12
N GLU A 237 10.38 15.85 -9.25
CA GLU A 237 10.48 16.81 -8.15
C GLU A 237 10.29 16.08 -6.83
N GLY A 238 11.41 15.87 -6.11
CA GLY A 238 11.38 15.29 -4.76
C GLY A 238 10.95 16.32 -3.74
N ILE A 239 9.90 16.04 -2.97
CA ILE A 239 9.37 16.93 -1.93
C ILE A 239 9.27 16.18 -0.60
N GLU A 240 9.36 16.91 0.51
CA GLU A 240 9.18 16.35 1.85
C GLU A 240 7.77 15.80 2.05
N TRP A 241 7.62 14.77 2.86
CA TRP A 241 6.32 14.10 3.10
C TRP A 241 5.23 15.06 3.59
N SER A 242 5.57 15.98 4.47
CA SER A 242 4.61 16.99 4.97
C SER A 242 4.11 17.89 3.85
N SER A 243 5.00 18.31 2.93
CA SER A 243 4.64 19.08 1.73
C SER A 243 3.82 18.23 0.76
N TRP A 244 4.13 16.94 0.61
CA TRP A 244 3.32 16.05 -0.21
C TRP A 244 1.88 15.94 0.32
N LEU A 245 1.72 15.81 1.64
CA LEU A 245 0.40 15.75 2.27
C LEU A 245 -0.41 17.04 2.10
N SER A 246 0.24 18.21 2.21
CA SER A 246 -0.43 19.51 2.03
C SER A 246 -0.71 19.82 0.57
N ASP A 247 0.30 19.76 -0.28
CA ASP A 247 0.24 20.28 -1.63
C ASP A 247 -0.43 19.30 -2.59
N VAL A 248 0.05 18.05 -2.57
CA VAL A 248 -0.46 16.99 -3.47
C VAL A 248 -1.80 16.43 -2.98
N TYR A 249 -1.81 15.91 -1.74
CA TYR A 249 -2.96 15.15 -1.25
C TYR A 249 -4.14 16.03 -0.85
N ALA A 250 -3.90 17.12 -0.12
CA ALA A 250 -4.96 18.00 0.36
C ALA A 250 -5.34 19.08 -0.69
N ASN A 251 -4.36 19.81 -1.23
CA ASN A 251 -4.59 20.93 -2.12
C ASN A 251 -4.72 20.53 -3.60
N ARG A 252 -4.29 19.30 -3.96
CA ARG A 252 -4.28 18.79 -5.34
C ARG A 252 -3.46 19.64 -6.31
N ASP A 253 -2.43 20.33 -5.80
CA ASP A 253 -1.49 21.15 -6.56
C ASP A 253 -0.38 20.26 -7.15
N TYR A 254 -0.71 19.51 -8.20
CA TYR A 254 0.22 18.64 -8.91
C TYR A 254 -0.35 18.22 -10.27
N GLN A 255 0.52 17.88 -11.22
CA GLN A 255 0.15 17.22 -12.48
C GLN A 255 0.13 15.70 -12.31
N ALA A 256 1.24 15.16 -11.83
CA ALA A 256 1.40 13.72 -11.56
C ALA A 256 2.21 13.50 -10.28
N THR A 257 1.99 12.37 -9.62
CA THR A 257 2.77 11.97 -8.45
C THR A 257 2.95 10.45 -8.41
N ILE A 258 4.12 9.99 -7.99
CA ILE A 258 4.33 8.58 -7.66
C ILE A 258 4.32 8.46 -6.14
N CYS A 259 3.37 7.67 -5.67
CA CYS A 259 3.19 7.31 -4.27
C CYS A 259 2.46 5.97 -4.20
N ALA A 260 2.01 5.58 -3.04
CA ALA A 260 1.19 4.39 -2.88
C ALA A 260 -0.01 4.64 -1.96
N LEU A 261 -1.06 3.88 -2.18
CA LEU A 261 -2.21 3.78 -1.28
C LEU A 261 -2.10 2.50 -0.48
N THR A 262 -2.29 2.59 0.81
CA THR A 262 -2.40 1.43 1.69
C THR A 262 -3.85 0.97 1.74
N ALA A 263 -4.07 -0.30 1.44
CA ALA A 263 -5.37 -0.95 1.61
C ALA A 263 -5.55 -1.41 3.07
N ASP A 264 -6.79 -1.52 3.49
CA ASP A 264 -7.17 -2.30 4.67
C ASP A 264 -7.82 -3.63 4.23
N LEU A 265 -8.41 -4.37 5.14
CA LEU A 265 -9.08 -5.64 4.82
C LEU A 265 -10.40 -5.46 4.05
N THR A 266 -10.91 -4.24 3.98
CA THR A 266 -12.18 -3.92 3.33
C THR A 266 -11.98 -3.91 1.81
N PRO A 267 -12.68 -4.76 1.04
CA PRO A 267 -12.50 -4.84 -0.41
C PRO A 267 -12.71 -3.51 -1.13
N SER A 268 -13.59 -2.65 -0.63
CA SER A 268 -13.84 -1.33 -1.24
C SER A 268 -12.84 -0.24 -0.86
N SER A 269 -11.90 -0.49 0.04
CA SER A 269 -11.05 0.54 0.68
C SER A 269 -10.24 1.41 -0.29
N LEU A 270 -9.74 0.83 -1.38
CA LEU A 270 -9.07 1.59 -2.43
C LEU A 270 -10.04 2.08 -3.51
N LEU A 271 -11.08 1.31 -3.82
CA LEU A 271 -12.04 1.66 -4.87
C LEU A 271 -12.84 2.92 -4.53
N VAL A 272 -13.20 3.13 -3.26
CA VAL A 272 -13.93 4.35 -2.82
C VAL A 272 -13.18 5.63 -3.16
N ARG A 273 -11.84 5.57 -3.23
CA ARG A 273 -10.99 6.75 -3.48
C ARG A 273 -11.12 7.31 -4.89
N PHE A 274 -11.80 6.59 -5.79
CA PHE A 274 -12.07 6.99 -7.17
C PHE A 274 -13.52 7.40 -7.40
N THR A 275 -14.39 7.37 -6.38
CA THR A 275 -15.75 7.93 -6.51
C THR A 275 -15.70 9.45 -6.50
N SER A 276 -16.51 10.09 -7.35
CA SER A 276 -16.49 11.55 -7.57
C SER A 276 -16.78 12.36 -6.30
N GLY A 277 -17.63 11.84 -5.40
CA GLY A 277 -18.02 12.52 -4.16
C GLY A 277 -17.08 12.28 -2.96
N TYR A 278 -16.07 11.44 -3.08
CA TYR A 278 -15.24 11.09 -1.94
C TYR A 278 -14.17 12.16 -1.67
N SER A 279 -14.15 12.70 -0.46
CA SER A 279 -13.25 13.78 -0.08
C SER A 279 -11.77 13.46 -0.24
N LYS A 280 -11.41 12.17 -0.17
CA LYS A 280 -10.03 11.68 -0.34
C LYS A 280 -9.72 11.21 -1.77
N ASN A 281 -10.59 11.52 -2.75
CA ASN A 281 -10.30 11.36 -4.17
C ASN A 281 -9.37 12.49 -4.62
N PHE A 282 -8.09 12.35 -4.33
CA PHE A 282 -7.10 13.41 -4.61
C PHE A 282 -6.68 13.45 -6.08
N VAL A 283 -7.02 12.42 -6.86
CA VAL A 283 -6.75 12.36 -8.30
C VAL A 283 -7.82 13.05 -9.16
N ASN A 284 -8.91 13.52 -8.53
CA ASN A 284 -10.04 14.17 -9.20
C ASN A 284 -10.68 13.31 -10.31
N PHE A 285 -10.59 11.98 -10.21
CA PHE A 285 -11.28 11.09 -11.14
C PHE A 285 -12.79 11.25 -10.97
N SER A 286 -13.52 11.37 -12.08
CA SER A 286 -14.96 11.54 -12.07
C SER A 286 -15.57 10.76 -13.23
N ASP A 287 -16.39 9.77 -12.88
CA ASP A 287 -17.06 8.91 -13.85
C ASP A 287 -18.42 8.46 -13.31
N ALA A 288 -19.49 8.81 -14.02
CA ALA A 288 -20.86 8.52 -13.57
C ALA A 288 -21.19 7.00 -13.56
N GLU A 289 -20.60 6.21 -14.45
CA GLU A 289 -20.76 4.76 -14.45
C GLU A 289 -20.04 4.15 -13.24
N TYR A 290 -18.83 4.62 -12.95
CA TYR A 290 -18.08 4.18 -11.77
C TYR A 290 -18.85 4.45 -10.49
N ASP A 291 -19.34 5.68 -10.29
CA ASP A 291 -20.09 6.07 -9.10
C ASP A 291 -21.35 5.24 -8.92
N LYS A 292 -22.09 4.99 -10.01
CA LYS A 292 -23.28 4.15 -10.02
C LYS A 292 -22.93 2.70 -9.62
N VAL A 293 -21.94 2.11 -10.26
CA VAL A 293 -21.52 0.72 -9.97
C VAL A 293 -21.03 0.58 -8.54
N TYR A 294 -20.30 1.59 -8.02
CA TYR A 294 -19.86 1.60 -6.63
C TYR A 294 -21.06 1.63 -5.67
N ALA A 295 -22.02 2.51 -5.89
CA ALA A 295 -23.24 2.59 -5.07
C ALA A 295 -24.04 1.27 -5.10
N GLU A 296 -24.16 0.64 -6.27
CA GLU A 296 -24.81 -0.67 -6.41
C GLU A 296 -24.07 -1.78 -5.63
N ALA A 297 -22.71 -1.77 -5.63
CA ALA A 297 -21.91 -2.70 -4.85
C ALA A 297 -22.16 -2.55 -3.35
N GLN A 298 -22.17 -1.30 -2.85
CA GLN A 298 -22.38 -1.00 -1.44
C GLN A 298 -23.80 -1.34 -0.96
N ALA A 299 -24.80 -1.21 -1.83
CA ALA A 299 -26.20 -1.51 -1.49
C ALA A 299 -26.50 -3.02 -1.48
N SER A 300 -25.66 -3.86 -2.05
CA SER A 300 -25.94 -5.30 -2.20
C SER A 300 -25.52 -6.11 -0.98
N LEU A 301 -26.45 -6.95 -0.49
CA LEU A 301 -26.15 -7.98 0.52
C LEU A 301 -25.68 -9.30 -0.10
N ASP A 302 -25.82 -9.46 -1.43
CA ASP A 302 -25.35 -10.65 -2.16
C ASP A 302 -23.88 -10.51 -2.51
N ASP A 303 -23.06 -11.42 -2.01
CA ASP A 303 -21.61 -11.42 -2.23
C ASP A 303 -21.21 -11.61 -3.70
N ASN A 304 -21.99 -12.38 -4.48
CA ASN A 304 -21.73 -12.56 -5.89
C ASN A 304 -21.98 -11.27 -6.68
N VAL A 305 -23.05 -10.55 -6.35
CA VAL A 305 -23.30 -9.22 -6.93
C VAL A 305 -22.18 -8.25 -6.59
N ARG A 306 -21.72 -8.22 -5.33
CA ARG A 306 -20.58 -7.36 -4.96
C ARG A 306 -19.30 -7.72 -5.73
N LYS A 307 -18.99 -9.02 -5.87
CA LYS A 307 -17.83 -9.47 -6.67
C LYS A 307 -17.91 -8.99 -8.11
N GLU A 308 -19.08 -9.14 -8.74
CA GLU A 308 -19.29 -8.65 -10.11
C GLU A 308 -19.10 -7.13 -10.20
N LYS A 309 -19.68 -6.38 -9.27
CA LYS A 309 -19.57 -4.91 -9.26
C LYS A 309 -18.14 -4.45 -9.00
N TYR A 310 -17.42 -5.03 -8.04
CA TYR A 310 -16.01 -4.70 -7.79
C TYR A 310 -15.12 -5.10 -8.96
N ALA A 311 -15.40 -6.18 -9.66
CA ALA A 311 -14.72 -6.51 -10.91
C ALA A 311 -14.95 -5.43 -11.98
N LYS A 312 -16.19 -4.98 -12.15
CA LYS A 312 -16.52 -3.90 -13.09
C LYS A 312 -15.83 -2.57 -12.74
N LEU A 313 -15.73 -2.22 -11.46
CA LEU A 313 -15.00 -1.01 -11.02
C LEU A 313 -13.51 -1.09 -11.38
N GLN A 314 -12.87 -2.24 -11.17
CA GLN A 314 -11.48 -2.46 -11.55
C GLN A 314 -11.28 -2.33 -13.05
N GLN A 315 -12.21 -2.87 -13.86
CA GLN A 315 -12.18 -2.75 -15.32
C GLN A 315 -12.33 -1.29 -15.78
N ILE A 316 -13.27 -0.52 -15.19
CA ILE A 316 -13.45 0.90 -15.53
C ILE A 316 -12.18 1.70 -15.21
N LEU A 317 -11.55 1.47 -14.05
CA LEU A 317 -10.30 2.15 -13.70
C LEU A 317 -9.17 1.81 -14.66
N ALA A 318 -9.04 0.55 -15.04
CA ALA A 318 -8.02 0.09 -15.98
C ALA A 318 -8.26 0.56 -17.41
N GLU A 319 -9.52 0.67 -17.85
CA GLU A 319 -9.89 1.16 -19.16
C GLU A 319 -9.66 2.66 -19.30
N LYS A 320 -10.12 3.44 -18.30
CA LYS A 320 -10.10 4.90 -18.33
C LYS A 320 -8.83 5.52 -17.74
N GLU A 321 -7.98 4.67 -17.15
CA GLU A 321 -6.73 5.09 -16.48
C GLU A 321 -6.95 6.28 -15.53
N GLY A 322 -7.86 6.15 -14.60
CA GLY A 322 -8.04 7.16 -13.55
C GLY A 322 -6.75 7.43 -12.76
N SER A 323 -5.88 6.43 -12.74
CA SER A 323 -4.45 6.49 -12.37
C SER A 323 -3.74 5.30 -13.00
N VAL A 324 -2.47 5.42 -13.32
CA VAL A 324 -1.67 4.31 -13.87
C VAL A 324 -1.12 3.51 -12.70
N PHE A 325 -1.85 2.48 -12.27
CA PHE A 325 -1.36 1.53 -11.27
C PHE A 325 -0.17 0.76 -11.81
N ILE A 326 0.85 0.55 -10.96
CA ILE A 326 2.11 -0.07 -11.36
C ILE A 326 2.25 -1.44 -10.69
N GLN A 327 2.26 -1.47 -9.35
CA GLN A 327 2.53 -2.70 -8.62
C GLN A 327 1.91 -2.71 -7.21
N ALA A 328 1.53 -3.90 -6.76
CA ALA A 328 1.36 -4.21 -5.35
C ALA A 328 2.73 -4.53 -4.78
N ALA A 329 3.22 -3.68 -3.89
CA ALA A 329 4.60 -3.74 -3.43
C ALA A 329 4.88 -5.02 -2.62
N ALA A 330 6.05 -5.63 -2.83
CA ALA A 330 6.53 -6.67 -1.95
C ALA A 330 7.09 -6.06 -0.65
N LEU A 331 6.74 -6.65 0.48
CA LEU A 331 7.40 -6.41 1.76
C LEU A 331 8.52 -7.43 1.92
N LEU A 332 9.78 -6.97 1.97
CA LEU A 332 10.95 -7.82 2.15
C LEU A 332 11.43 -7.71 3.60
N VAL A 333 11.66 -8.86 4.23
CA VAL A 333 12.07 -8.97 5.63
C VAL A 333 13.35 -9.77 5.72
N ALA A 334 14.39 -9.21 6.36
CA ALA A 334 15.55 -9.99 6.80
C ALA A 334 15.35 -10.41 8.25
N LYS A 335 15.61 -11.67 8.54
CA LYS A 335 15.62 -12.20 9.91
C LYS A 335 16.85 -13.06 10.18
N ASN A 336 17.30 -13.11 11.43
CA ASN A 336 18.35 -13.99 11.87
C ASN A 336 17.98 -15.45 11.54
N LYS A 337 18.91 -16.24 10.99
CA LYS A 337 18.71 -17.67 10.64
C LYS A 337 18.27 -18.55 11.81
N GLY A 338 18.48 -18.11 13.04
CA GLY A 338 17.95 -18.76 14.22
C GLY A 338 16.49 -18.43 14.53
N LEU A 339 15.85 -17.52 13.79
CA LEU A 339 14.48 -17.06 14.05
C LEU A 339 13.50 -17.72 13.09
N ALA A 340 12.43 -18.30 13.62
CA ALA A 340 11.37 -18.97 12.86
C ALA A 340 9.98 -18.45 13.28
N GLY A 341 8.94 -18.86 12.55
CA GLY A 341 7.55 -18.58 12.88
C GLY A 341 7.02 -17.20 12.50
N TYR A 342 7.81 -16.35 11.82
CA TYR A 342 7.33 -15.10 11.27
C TYR A 342 6.27 -15.36 10.18
N LYS A 343 5.25 -14.50 10.15
CA LYS A 343 4.14 -14.60 9.18
C LYS A 343 3.83 -13.26 8.56
N PHE A 344 3.48 -13.29 7.28
CA PHE A 344 2.92 -12.14 6.58
C PHE A 344 1.40 -12.14 6.67
N TYR A 345 0.82 -10.96 6.78
CA TYR A 345 -0.62 -10.72 6.83
C TYR A 345 -1.05 -9.85 5.65
N PRO A 346 -2.34 -9.89 5.24
CA PRO A 346 -2.86 -9.05 4.15
C PRO A 346 -2.91 -7.55 4.45
N VAL A 347 -2.57 -7.17 5.67
CA VAL A 347 -2.38 -5.78 6.14
C VAL A 347 -1.09 -5.71 6.93
N TYR A 348 -0.55 -4.51 7.08
CA TYR A 348 0.68 -4.33 7.85
C TYR A 348 0.48 -4.66 9.32
N VAL A 349 0.97 -5.80 9.73
CA VAL A 349 0.98 -6.27 11.13
C VAL A 349 2.31 -6.95 11.41
N GLN A 350 2.94 -6.59 12.51
CA GLN A 350 4.12 -7.27 13.06
C GLN A 350 3.68 -8.17 14.23
N ASP A 351 3.12 -9.31 13.90
CA ASP A 351 2.70 -10.31 14.89
C ASP A 351 3.89 -11.17 15.32
N MET A 352 4.40 -10.92 16.52
CA MET A 352 5.50 -11.66 17.11
C MET A 352 5.05 -12.90 17.92
N SER A 353 3.75 -13.17 17.99
CA SER A 353 3.22 -14.24 18.86
C SER A 353 3.73 -15.64 18.49
N THR A 354 3.92 -15.90 17.20
CA THR A 354 4.39 -17.19 16.67
C THR A 354 5.88 -17.24 16.40
N VAL A 355 6.60 -16.15 16.65
CA VAL A 355 8.05 -16.07 16.43
C VAL A 355 8.79 -16.74 17.57
N TYR A 356 9.82 -17.52 17.25
CA TYR A 356 10.65 -18.22 18.22
C TYR A 356 12.07 -18.46 17.72
N TYR A 357 13.01 -18.68 18.64
CA TYR A 357 14.36 -19.12 18.30
C TYR A 357 14.42 -20.64 18.15
N ILE A 358 15.00 -21.10 17.04
CA ILE A 358 15.32 -22.50 16.82
C ILE A 358 16.45 -22.89 17.80
N LYS A 359 16.20 -23.84 18.69
CA LYS A 359 17.27 -24.40 19.52
C LYS A 359 18.29 -25.10 18.61
N LYS A 360 19.54 -24.69 18.73
CA LYS A 360 20.68 -25.40 18.11
C LYS A 360 20.92 -26.74 18.78
#